data_1f6bbaef48c413b8619ef733ca8b8cc0
#
_entry.id   1f6bbaef48c413b8619ef733ca8b8cc0
#
_cell.length_a   1.000
_cell.length_b   1.000
_cell.length_c   1.000
_cell.angle_alpha   90.00
_cell.angle_beta   90.00
_cell.angle_gamma   90.00
#
_symmetry.space_group_name_H-M   'P 1'
#
loop_
_entity.id
_entity.type
_entity.pdbx_description
1 polymer ?
#
loop_
_entity_poly.entity_id
_entity_poly.type
_entity_poly.pdbx_seq_one_letter_code
_entity_poly.pdbx_strand_id
1 'polypeptide(L)'
;SNLIHWWLDRNRPYVEAYEKKYGGEPCPKGYRKMTKQDQQHSDVFNFFKQCYPNLGSWETGGVNWFINGDKTNLNYSYNETFPGYFHEVFSKDTPVAKEIKNTSKKNFNQWIKDAFRKNNAIGFSVYGFTGPNSRLHAMTIWGAEFDQEGNVSFIYFCDNNQSEDEPNHGSLRRYKVVYTDSDIQGTYIMPLDYNDGTLPSIKSPVCSVTQVDLRQDIWQTAFPEIDTKNRMNK
;
A
#
# COMPACT_ATOMS: atom_id res chain seq x y z
N SER A 1 4.90 1.04 -4.41
CA SER A 1 4.79 0.09 -5.55
C SER A 1 3.88 -1.10 -5.24
N ASN A 2 4.02 -1.81 -4.10
CA ASN A 2 3.26 -3.04 -3.79
C ASN A 2 1.74 -2.89 -3.88
N LEU A 3 1.18 -1.77 -3.42
CA LEU A 3 -0.26 -1.48 -3.51
C LEU A 3 -0.73 -1.39 -4.97
N ILE A 4 0.08 -0.79 -5.83
CA ILE A 4 -0.22 -0.68 -7.27
C ILE A 4 -0.11 -2.04 -7.95
N HIS A 5 0.91 -2.84 -7.63
CA HIS A 5 1.01 -4.22 -8.13
C HIS A 5 -0.21 -5.06 -7.78
N TRP A 6 -0.60 -5.01 -6.51
CA TRP A 6 -1.80 -5.70 -6.05
C TRP A 6 -3.04 -5.24 -6.83
N TRP A 7 -3.20 -3.93 -7.04
CA TRP A 7 -4.33 -3.38 -7.77
C TRP A 7 -4.36 -3.79 -9.24
N LEU A 8 -3.20 -3.74 -9.93
CA LEU A 8 -3.06 -4.16 -11.32
C LEU A 8 -3.34 -5.65 -11.49
N ASP A 9 -2.80 -6.50 -10.61
CA ASP A 9 -2.99 -7.94 -10.69
C ASP A 9 -4.43 -8.36 -10.45
N ARG A 10 -5.10 -7.75 -9.50
CA ARG A 10 -6.50 -8.03 -9.20
C ARG A 10 -7.46 -7.49 -10.26
N ASN A 11 -7.09 -6.45 -10.96
CA ASN A 11 -7.84 -5.85 -12.06
C ASN A 11 -7.34 -6.27 -13.46
N ARG A 12 -6.48 -7.28 -13.55
CA ARG A 12 -5.81 -7.68 -14.81
C ARG A 12 -6.70 -7.74 -16.05
N PRO A 13 -7.88 -8.37 -16.04
CA PRO A 13 -8.74 -8.40 -17.23
C PRO A 13 -9.18 -7.02 -17.69
N TYR A 14 -9.45 -6.13 -16.77
CA TYR A 14 -9.82 -4.75 -17.07
C TYR A 14 -8.64 -3.93 -17.57
N VAL A 15 -7.47 -4.11 -16.96
CA VAL A 15 -6.21 -3.46 -17.39
C VAL A 15 -5.88 -3.85 -18.83
N GLU A 16 -5.96 -5.14 -19.17
CA GLU A 16 -5.72 -5.64 -20.53
C GLU A 16 -6.74 -5.09 -21.54
N ALA A 17 -8.02 -5.02 -21.16
CA ALA A 17 -9.06 -4.44 -22.00
C ALA A 17 -8.87 -2.93 -22.20
N TYR A 18 -8.49 -2.22 -21.15
CA TYR A 18 -8.17 -0.79 -21.21
C TYR A 18 -7.02 -0.51 -22.17
N GLU A 19 -5.89 -1.22 -22.03
CA GLU A 19 -4.73 -1.08 -22.92
C GLU A 19 -5.08 -1.37 -24.39
N LYS A 20 -5.91 -2.38 -24.63
CA LYS A 20 -6.39 -2.71 -25.99
C LYS A 20 -7.29 -1.62 -26.57
N LYS A 21 -8.14 -1.00 -25.75
CA LYS A 21 -9.14 -0.02 -26.20
C LYS A 21 -8.54 1.37 -26.43
N TYR A 22 -7.74 1.83 -25.47
CA TYR A 22 -7.27 3.21 -25.48
C TYR A 22 -5.85 3.37 -26.03
N GLY A 23 -5.02 2.33 -25.99
CA GLY A 23 -3.61 2.42 -26.36
C GLY A 23 -2.84 3.35 -25.39
N GLY A 24 -1.66 3.75 -25.77
CA GLY A 24 -0.86 4.70 -25.01
C GLY A 24 0.45 4.09 -24.54
N GLU A 25 1.17 4.81 -23.68
CA GLU A 25 2.36 4.31 -23.01
C GLU A 25 1.98 3.07 -22.19
N PRO A 26 2.72 1.96 -22.34
CA PRO A 26 2.41 0.76 -21.58
C PRO A 26 2.53 1.01 -20.10
N CYS A 27 1.48 0.70 -19.34
CA CYS A 27 1.50 0.78 -17.91
C CYS A 27 2.64 -0.10 -17.37
N PRO A 28 3.52 0.43 -16.49
CA PRO A 28 4.56 -0.36 -15.85
C PRO A 28 3.93 -1.58 -15.18
N LYS A 29 4.30 -2.76 -15.61
CA LYS A 29 3.75 -4.03 -15.11
C LYS A 29 4.78 -4.70 -14.24
N GLY A 30 4.28 -5.29 -13.22
CA GLY A 30 4.79 -6.25 -12.29
C GLY A 30 6.26 -6.63 -12.28
N TYR A 31 6.51 -7.56 -11.42
CA TYR A 31 7.87 -8.06 -11.20
C TYR A 31 8.44 -8.67 -12.48
N ARG A 32 9.50 -8.08 -13.02
CA ARG A 32 10.38 -8.82 -13.89
C ARG A 32 10.84 -10.07 -13.15
N LYS A 33 11.18 -11.15 -13.88
CA LYS A 33 12.05 -12.20 -13.34
C LYS A 33 13.33 -11.50 -12.88
N MET A 34 13.40 -11.24 -11.57
CA MET A 34 14.47 -10.46 -10.99
C MET A 34 15.76 -11.25 -11.13
N THR A 35 16.72 -10.70 -11.84
CA THR A 35 18.10 -11.17 -11.73
C THR A 35 18.62 -10.76 -10.35
N LYS A 36 19.63 -11.45 -9.81
CA LYS A 36 20.23 -11.11 -8.50
C LYS A 36 20.65 -9.63 -8.39
N GLN A 37 20.90 -8.96 -9.49
CA GLN A 37 21.28 -7.53 -9.54
C GLN A 37 20.07 -6.58 -9.55
N ASP A 38 18.88 -7.06 -9.95
CA ASP A 38 17.67 -6.24 -10.10
C ASP A 38 16.62 -6.52 -9.03
N GLN A 39 16.97 -7.23 -7.95
CA GLN A 39 16.03 -7.77 -6.96
C GLN A 39 15.20 -6.72 -6.22
N GLN A 40 15.52 -5.45 -6.35
CA GLN A 40 14.82 -4.37 -5.65
C GLN A 40 13.89 -3.54 -6.53
N HIS A 41 13.79 -3.82 -7.84
CA HIS A 41 13.21 -2.83 -8.75
C HIS A 41 12.15 -3.43 -9.67
N SER A 42 10.88 -3.38 -9.25
CA SER A 42 9.76 -3.55 -10.18
C SER A 42 9.68 -2.37 -11.15
N ASP A 43 9.04 -2.57 -12.32
CA ASP A 43 8.83 -1.48 -13.28
C ASP A 43 8.06 -0.31 -12.66
N VAL A 44 7.07 -0.60 -11.79
CA VAL A 44 6.35 0.43 -11.01
C VAL A 44 7.29 1.17 -10.07
N PHE A 45 8.20 0.47 -9.37
CA PHE A 45 9.19 1.11 -8.52
C PHE A 45 10.12 2.02 -9.32
N ASN A 46 10.64 1.53 -10.45
CA ASN A 46 11.50 2.29 -11.34
C ASN A 46 10.80 3.54 -11.89
N PHE A 47 9.52 3.42 -12.27
CA PHE A 47 8.71 4.55 -12.67
C PHE A 47 8.64 5.62 -11.58
N PHE A 48 8.35 5.23 -10.34
CA PHE A 48 8.36 6.19 -9.23
C PHE A 48 9.74 6.78 -8.97
N LYS A 49 10.82 6.00 -9.10
CA LYS A 49 12.19 6.52 -8.94
C LYS A 49 12.58 7.52 -10.02
N GLN A 50 12.14 7.34 -11.23
CA GLN A 50 12.36 8.30 -12.31
C GLN A 50 11.62 9.61 -12.08
N CYS A 51 10.38 9.51 -11.61
CA CYS A 51 9.55 10.68 -11.30
C CYS A 51 9.99 11.39 -10.01
N TYR A 52 10.56 10.63 -9.05
CA TYR A 52 10.84 11.08 -7.67
C TYR A 52 12.21 10.59 -7.15
N PRO A 53 13.31 11.03 -7.74
CA PRO A 53 14.62 10.44 -7.46
C PRO A 53 15.06 10.59 -5.99
N ASN A 54 14.65 11.65 -5.30
CA ASN A 54 15.11 11.97 -3.95
C ASN A 54 14.04 11.83 -2.85
N LEU A 55 12.80 11.52 -3.19
CA LEU A 55 11.66 11.56 -2.26
C LEU A 55 10.73 10.39 -2.50
N GLY A 56 10.29 9.74 -1.43
CA GLY A 56 9.17 8.83 -1.49
C GLY A 56 7.87 9.60 -1.74
N SER A 57 6.94 9.04 -2.50
CA SER A 57 5.58 9.57 -2.55
C SER A 57 4.79 9.06 -1.33
N TRP A 58 3.82 9.85 -0.87
CA TRP A 58 2.82 9.35 0.05
C TRP A 58 2.05 8.21 -0.61
N GLU A 59 1.73 7.16 0.14
CA GLU A 59 1.07 5.97 -0.39
C GLU A 59 -0.21 6.31 -1.14
N THR A 60 -1.11 7.04 -0.49
CA THR A 60 -2.40 7.45 -1.05
C THR A 60 -2.23 8.34 -2.27
N GLY A 61 -1.40 9.39 -2.15
CA GLY A 61 -1.14 10.30 -3.25
C GLY A 61 -0.45 9.62 -4.42
N GLY A 62 0.53 8.76 -4.15
CA GLY A 62 1.24 8.01 -5.19
C GLY A 62 0.33 7.06 -5.97
N VAL A 63 -0.56 6.34 -5.27
CA VAL A 63 -1.51 5.43 -5.93
C VAL A 63 -2.50 6.21 -6.80
N ASN A 64 -3.13 7.27 -6.26
CA ASN A 64 -4.09 8.06 -7.02
C ASN A 64 -3.42 8.74 -8.22
N TRP A 65 -2.25 9.35 -8.02
CA TRP A 65 -1.52 9.96 -9.13
C TRP A 65 -1.17 8.96 -10.24
N PHE A 66 -0.71 7.77 -9.88
CA PHE A 66 -0.40 6.70 -10.85
C PHE A 66 -1.62 6.30 -11.67
N ILE A 67 -2.79 6.16 -11.03
CA ILE A 67 -4.00 5.66 -11.66
C ILE A 67 -4.74 6.75 -12.44
N ASN A 68 -5.02 7.89 -11.82
CA ASN A 68 -5.91 8.92 -12.38
C ASN A 68 -5.28 10.32 -12.47
N GLY A 69 -4.00 10.47 -12.16
CA GLY A 69 -3.29 11.75 -12.23
C GLY A 69 -3.68 12.75 -11.14
N ASP A 70 -4.38 12.33 -10.08
CA ASP A 70 -4.71 13.20 -8.95
C ASP A 70 -3.45 13.60 -8.18
N LYS A 71 -3.24 14.91 -8.01
CA LYS A 71 -2.08 15.51 -7.34
C LYS A 71 -2.37 16.05 -5.96
N THR A 72 -3.59 15.92 -5.48
CA THR A 72 -4.10 16.60 -4.27
C THR A 72 -3.25 16.32 -3.02
N ASN A 73 -2.66 15.14 -2.92
CA ASN A 73 -1.83 14.73 -1.79
C ASN A 73 -0.34 14.59 -2.13
N LEU A 74 0.11 15.21 -3.20
CA LEU A 74 1.52 15.24 -3.59
C LEU A 74 2.12 16.59 -3.20
N ASN A 75 3.09 16.58 -2.29
CA ASN A 75 3.69 17.80 -1.74
C ASN A 75 4.67 18.53 -2.67
N TYR A 76 4.84 18.10 -3.92
CA TYR A 76 5.89 18.61 -4.81
C TYR A 76 5.40 18.76 -6.25
N SER A 77 5.98 19.74 -6.96
CA SER A 77 5.76 19.98 -8.38
C SER A 77 6.34 18.83 -9.20
N TYR A 78 5.53 17.85 -9.46
CA TYR A 78 5.85 16.76 -10.36
C TYR A 78 5.36 17.03 -11.75
N ASN A 79 5.80 16.18 -12.68
CA ASN A 79 5.38 16.23 -14.06
C ASN A 79 3.89 16.60 -14.15
N GLU A 80 3.64 17.91 -14.31
CA GLU A 80 2.30 18.49 -14.22
C GLU A 80 1.36 17.96 -15.30
N THR A 81 1.93 17.30 -16.31
CA THR A 81 1.22 16.82 -17.49
C THR A 81 0.83 15.34 -17.42
N PHE A 82 1.32 14.57 -16.43
CA PHE A 82 0.96 13.14 -16.35
C PHE A 82 -0.52 12.98 -15.93
N PRO A 83 -1.37 12.42 -16.81
CA PRO A 83 -2.81 12.32 -16.56
C PRO A 83 -3.22 11.12 -15.71
N GLY A 84 -2.28 10.22 -15.38
CA GLY A 84 -2.55 8.88 -14.83
C GLY A 84 -2.70 7.82 -15.92
N TYR A 85 -2.29 6.59 -15.62
CA TYR A 85 -2.33 5.50 -16.61
C TYR A 85 -3.75 5.08 -17.01
N PHE A 86 -4.76 5.36 -16.18
CA PHE A 86 -6.14 4.93 -16.38
C PHE A 86 -7.14 6.09 -16.39
N HIS A 87 -6.68 7.28 -16.75
CA HIS A 87 -7.45 8.54 -16.69
C HIS A 87 -8.70 8.55 -17.60
N GLU A 88 -8.76 7.72 -18.63
CA GLU A 88 -9.93 7.59 -19.50
C GLU A 88 -11.13 6.93 -18.77
N VAL A 89 -10.84 6.19 -17.71
CA VAL A 89 -11.84 5.49 -16.89
C VAL A 89 -11.96 6.08 -15.49
N PHE A 90 -10.83 6.49 -14.91
CA PHE A 90 -10.78 7.06 -13.56
C PHE A 90 -10.53 8.55 -13.63
N SER A 91 -11.56 9.36 -13.38
CA SER A 91 -11.38 10.81 -13.25
C SER A 91 -10.61 11.17 -11.98
N LYS A 92 -10.01 12.38 -11.96
CA LYS A 92 -9.27 12.90 -10.79
C LYS A 92 -10.14 12.99 -9.53
N ASP A 93 -11.45 13.17 -9.69
CA ASP A 93 -12.41 13.23 -8.58
C ASP A 93 -12.81 11.85 -8.05
N THR A 94 -12.22 10.80 -8.59
CA THR A 94 -12.54 9.41 -8.24
C THR A 94 -11.36 8.75 -7.54
N PRO A 95 -11.16 8.96 -6.23
CA PRO A 95 -10.03 8.40 -5.53
C PRO A 95 -10.12 6.87 -5.46
N VAL A 96 -9.03 6.22 -5.81
CA VAL A 96 -8.82 4.78 -5.69
C VAL A 96 -8.23 4.44 -4.33
N ALA A 97 -7.37 5.31 -3.83
CA ALA A 97 -6.78 5.21 -2.51
C ALA A 97 -7.30 6.29 -1.57
N LYS A 98 -7.53 5.92 -0.30
CA LYS A 98 -7.94 6.81 0.80
C LYS A 98 -7.12 6.51 2.04
N GLU A 99 -6.88 7.51 2.88
CA GLU A 99 -6.13 7.34 4.13
C GLU A 99 -6.85 7.91 5.34
N ILE A 100 -6.49 7.36 6.51
CA ILE A 100 -6.70 8.01 7.80
C ILE A 100 -5.36 8.36 8.44
N LYS A 101 -5.30 9.51 9.09
CA LYS A 101 -4.17 9.96 9.93
C LYS A 101 -4.50 9.88 11.42
N ASN A 102 -5.77 9.80 11.76
CA ASN A 102 -6.18 9.49 13.12
C ASN A 102 -6.13 7.97 13.33
N THR A 103 -5.08 7.50 14.00
CA THR A 103 -4.81 6.09 14.29
C THR A 103 -5.08 5.74 15.75
N SER A 104 -6.08 6.38 16.38
CA SER A 104 -6.62 5.92 17.66
C SER A 104 -7.04 4.44 17.57
N LYS A 105 -7.06 3.72 18.70
CA LYS A 105 -7.48 2.30 18.75
C LYS A 105 -8.77 2.07 17.95
N LYS A 106 -9.79 2.89 18.17
CA LYS A 106 -11.10 2.77 17.50
C LYS A 106 -10.97 2.91 15.98
N ASN A 107 -10.36 3.99 15.51
CA ASN A 107 -10.29 4.29 14.08
C ASN A 107 -9.41 3.29 13.32
N PHE A 108 -8.25 2.92 13.89
CA PHE A 108 -7.38 1.93 13.29
C PHE A 108 -8.10 0.59 13.11
N ASN A 109 -8.73 0.08 14.17
CA ASN A 109 -9.45 -1.20 14.10
C ASN A 109 -10.61 -1.17 13.09
N GLN A 110 -11.39 -0.11 13.10
CA GLN A 110 -12.49 0.04 12.15
C GLN A 110 -11.97 0.07 10.71
N TRP A 111 -10.89 0.82 10.46
CA TRP A 111 -10.32 0.97 9.13
C TRP A 111 -9.76 -0.36 8.60
N ILE A 112 -9.01 -1.10 9.42
CA ILE A 112 -8.47 -2.41 9.04
C ILE A 112 -9.59 -3.41 8.74
N LYS A 113 -10.61 -3.49 9.61
CA LYS A 113 -11.77 -4.37 9.40
C LYS A 113 -12.51 -4.06 8.11
N ASP A 114 -12.74 -2.79 7.84
CA ASP A 114 -13.44 -2.35 6.62
C ASP A 114 -12.63 -2.68 5.37
N ALA A 115 -11.31 -2.53 5.42
CA ALA A 115 -10.44 -2.91 4.33
C ALA A 115 -10.54 -4.41 3.99
N PHE A 116 -10.46 -5.28 5.01
CA PHE A 116 -10.59 -6.73 4.79
C PHE A 116 -11.99 -7.12 4.28
N ARG A 117 -13.06 -6.52 4.83
CA ARG A 117 -14.43 -6.80 4.35
C ARG A 117 -14.63 -6.42 2.88
N LYS A 118 -13.98 -5.35 2.43
CA LYS A 118 -14.05 -4.86 1.06
C LYS A 118 -13.00 -5.47 0.13
N ASN A 119 -12.15 -6.34 0.67
CA ASN A 119 -11.00 -6.88 -0.05
C ASN A 119 -10.09 -5.78 -0.62
N ASN A 120 -9.87 -4.70 0.15
CA ASN A 120 -8.98 -3.61 -0.19
C ASN A 120 -7.54 -3.94 0.22
N ALA A 121 -6.56 -3.48 -0.55
CA ALA A 121 -5.17 -3.50 -0.07
C ALA A 121 -4.96 -2.45 1.02
N ILE A 122 -4.03 -2.72 1.92
CA ILE A 122 -3.76 -1.89 3.08
C ILE A 122 -2.29 -1.48 3.08
N GLY A 123 -2.03 -0.18 2.94
CA GLY A 123 -0.75 0.43 3.22
C GLY A 123 -0.76 1.07 4.61
N PHE A 124 0.39 1.25 5.21
CA PHE A 124 0.52 2.00 6.45
C PHE A 124 1.89 2.64 6.57
N SER A 125 1.96 3.78 7.25
CA SER A 125 3.20 4.43 7.54
C SER A 125 3.46 4.45 9.05
N VAL A 126 4.72 4.24 9.42
CA VAL A 126 5.20 4.26 10.80
C VAL A 126 6.37 5.22 10.94
N TYR A 127 6.55 5.76 12.14
CA TYR A 127 7.66 6.64 12.45
C TYR A 127 8.69 5.90 13.33
N GLY A 128 9.98 6.15 13.09
CA GLY A 128 11.05 5.62 13.95
C GLY A 128 11.28 4.10 13.82
N PHE A 129 10.78 3.45 12.77
CA PHE A 129 10.81 1.99 12.63
C PHE A 129 12.23 1.41 12.50
N THR A 130 13.14 2.11 11.84
CA THR A 130 14.52 1.66 11.60
C THR A 130 15.53 2.33 12.54
N GLY A 131 15.06 3.04 13.57
CA GLY A 131 15.91 3.69 14.56
C GLY A 131 15.44 5.11 14.93
N PRO A 132 16.01 5.72 15.97
CA PRO A 132 15.53 6.99 16.54
C PRO A 132 15.61 8.18 15.57
N ASN A 133 16.43 8.08 14.52
CA ASN A 133 16.58 9.10 13.48
C ASN A 133 15.86 8.74 12.19
N SER A 134 15.08 7.64 12.16
CA SER A 134 14.38 7.21 10.97
C SER A 134 13.18 8.11 10.70
N ARG A 135 13.02 8.41 9.41
CA ARG A 135 11.87 9.11 8.88
C ARG A 135 10.66 8.15 8.81
N LEU A 136 9.54 8.65 8.31
CA LEU A 136 8.39 7.82 7.98
C LEU A 136 8.80 6.67 7.06
N HIS A 137 8.37 5.46 7.42
CA HIS A 137 8.56 4.25 6.63
C HIS A 137 7.20 3.70 6.23
N ALA A 138 7.02 3.44 4.93
CA ALA A 138 5.76 3.00 4.34
C ALA A 138 5.83 1.53 3.93
N MET A 139 4.86 0.74 4.38
CA MET A 139 4.80 -0.70 4.17
C MET A 139 3.39 -1.17 3.79
N THR A 140 3.26 -2.42 3.38
CA THR A 140 1.98 -3.04 3.02
C THR A 140 1.61 -4.11 4.01
N ILE A 141 0.40 -4.03 4.59
CA ILE A 141 -0.16 -5.06 5.46
C ILE A 141 -0.75 -6.17 4.58
N TRP A 142 -0.28 -7.39 4.80
CA TRP A 142 -0.74 -8.58 4.09
C TRP A 142 -1.74 -9.43 4.89
N GLY A 143 -1.82 -9.21 6.19
CA GLY A 143 -2.74 -9.93 7.07
C GLY A 143 -2.82 -9.30 8.45
N ALA A 144 -3.86 -9.68 9.21
CA ALA A 144 -4.03 -9.28 10.60
C ALA A 144 -4.67 -10.41 11.42
N GLU A 145 -4.36 -10.44 12.72
CA GLU A 145 -5.06 -11.25 13.70
C GLU A 145 -5.88 -10.33 14.62
N PHE A 146 -6.99 -10.84 15.07
CA PHE A 146 -7.91 -10.11 15.96
C PHE A 146 -8.01 -10.84 17.31
N ASP A 147 -8.07 -10.05 18.38
CA ASP A 147 -8.35 -10.57 19.72
C ASP A 147 -9.83 -10.93 19.90
N GLN A 148 -10.18 -11.41 21.08
CA GLN A 148 -11.56 -11.81 21.42
C GLN A 148 -12.54 -10.63 21.37
N GLU A 149 -12.05 -9.41 21.59
CA GLU A 149 -12.84 -8.17 21.49
C GLU A 149 -12.95 -7.67 20.04
N GLY A 150 -12.24 -8.33 19.12
CA GLY A 150 -12.17 -7.96 17.71
C GLY A 150 -11.24 -6.79 17.42
N ASN A 151 -10.28 -6.47 18.30
CA ASN A 151 -9.23 -5.52 17.98
C ASN A 151 -8.08 -6.23 17.27
N VAL A 152 -7.39 -5.52 16.41
CA VAL A 152 -6.17 -6.04 15.76
C VAL A 152 -5.10 -6.27 16.81
N SER A 153 -4.68 -7.50 16.99
CA SER A 153 -3.64 -7.90 17.96
C SER A 153 -2.28 -8.06 17.29
N PHE A 154 -2.26 -8.49 16.03
CA PHE A 154 -1.06 -8.61 15.21
C PHE A 154 -1.33 -8.21 13.77
N ILE A 155 -0.29 -7.74 13.09
CA ILE A 155 -0.27 -7.52 11.64
C ILE A 155 0.90 -8.24 11.01
N TYR A 156 0.75 -8.57 9.72
CA TYR A 156 1.77 -9.22 8.91
C TYR A 156 2.20 -8.28 7.79
N PHE A 157 3.49 -8.02 7.68
CA PHE A 157 4.06 -7.24 6.58
C PHE A 157 5.50 -7.66 6.28
N CYS A 158 5.98 -7.30 5.10
CA CYS A 158 7.39 -7.40 4.72
C CYS A 158 8.02 -6.02 4.79
N ASP A 159 9.21 -5.93 5.39
CA ASP A 159 10.01 -4.70 5.35
C ASP A 159 10.91 -4.72 4.11
N ASN A 160 10.64 -3.82 3.18
CA ASN A 160 11.38 -3.72 1.93
C ASN A 160 12.77 -3.04 2.09
N ASN A 161 13.05 -2.47 3.26
CA ASN A 161 14.31 -1.79 3.53
C ASN A 161 15.32 -2.67 4.29
N GLN A 162 15.01 -3.94 4.50
CA GLN A 162 15.96 -4.86 5.10
C GLN A 162 17.14 -5.09 4.16
N SER A 163 18.34 -5.14 4.73
CA SER A 163 19.54 -5.52 3.98
C SER A 163 19.40 -6.93 3.39
N GLU A 164 19.91 -7.14 2.18
CA GLU A 164 19.95 -8.46 1.54
C GLU A 164 20.72 -9.48 2.37
N ASP A 165 21.65 -9.01 3.21
CA ASP A 165 22.46 -9.85 4.10
C ASP A 165 21.71 -10.30 5.36
N GLU A 166 20.51 -9.75 5.62
CA GLU A 166 19.73 -10.19 6.77
C GLU A 166 19.07 -11.56 6.52
N PRO A 167 19.11 -12.49 7.51
CA PRO A 167 18.65 -13.88 7.34
C PRO A 167 17.20 -14.04 6.91
N ASN A 168 16.39 -13.01 7.12
CA ASN A 168 14.95 -13.01 6.84
C ASN A 168 14.53 -11.91 5.86
N HIS A 169 15.46 -11.45 5.02
CA HIS A 169 15.19 -10.45 4.00
C HIS A 169 13.97 -10.82 3.16
N GLY A 170 13.04 -9.87 3.03
CA GLY A 170 11.82 -10.05 2.23
C GLY A 170 10.80 -11.05 2.79
N SER A 171 11.03 -11.61 3.97
CA SER A 171 10.06 -12.52 4.60
C SER A 171 8.87 -11.77 5.19
N LEU A 172 7.72 -12.46 5.21
CA LEU A 172 6.53 -11.98 5.91
C LEU A 172 6.76 -12.13 7.42
N ARG A 173 6.70 -11.01 8.15
CA ARG A 173 6.91 -10.98 9.59
C ARG A 173 5.64 -10.59 10.32
N ARG A 174 5.49 -11.13 11.52
CA ARG A 174 4.39 -10.89 12.45
C ARG A 174 4.81 -9.83 13.47
N TYR A 175 4.03 -8.76 13.60
CA TYR A 175 4.26 -7.67 14.54
C TYR A 175 3.08 -7.50 15.48
N LYS A 176 3.37 -7.31 16.76
CA LYS A 176 2.34 -7.03 17.76
C LYS A 176 1.82 -5.62 17.61
N VAL A 177 0.50 -5.47 17.67
CA VAL A 177 -0.16 -4.17 17.74
C VAL A 177 -0.45 -3.85 19.21
N VAL A 178 -0.07 -2.67 19.66
CA VAL A 178 -0.33 -2.17 21.00
C VAL A 178 -1.01 -0.82 20.95
N TYR A 179 -1.85 -0.56 21.93
CA TYR A 179 -2.67 0.64 21.98
C TYR A 179 -2.37 1.48 23.22
N THR A 180 -2.61 2.78 23.09
CA THR A 180 -2.66 3.75 24.18
C THR A 180 -4.01 4.46 24.16
N ASP A 181 -4.33 5.18 25.22
CA ASP A 181 -5.61 5.92 25.35
C ASP A 181 -5.63 7.25 24.57
N SER A 182 -4.78 7.38 23.53
CA SER A 182 -4.77 8.57 22.70
C SER A 182 -5.89 8.55 21.65
N ASP A 183 -6.63 9.65 21.58
CA ASP A 183 -7.73 9.84 20.60
C ASP A 183 -7.26 10.14 19.18
N ILE A 184 -5.96 10.38 18.97
CA ILE A 184 -5.40 10.78 17.67
C ILE A 184 -4.39 9.74 17.17
N GLN A 185 -3.38 9.44 18.00
CA GLN A 185 -2.28 8.53 17.65
C GLN A 185 -2.11 7.49 18.75
N GLY A 186 -3.03 6.55 18.80
CA GLY A 186 -3.11 5.53 19.86
C GLY A 186 -2.60 4.15 19.44
N THR A 187 -2.17 3.96 18.20
CA THR A 187 -1.75 2.64 17.67
C THR A 187 -0.25 2.60 17.41
N TYR A 188 0.38 1.53 17.87
CA TYR A 188 1.81 1.28 17.74
C TYR A 188 2.05 -0.16 17.29
N ILE A 189 3.17 -0.40 16.62
CA ILE A 189 3.65 -1.75 16.31
C ILE A 189 4.95 -2.06 17.03
N MET A 190 5.14 -3.34 17.34
CA MET A 190 6.34 -3.86 18.02
C MET A 190 6.79 -5.15 17.34
N PRO A 191 8.11 -5.33 17.06
CA PRO A 191 8.66 -6.62 16.64
C PRO A 191 8.40 -7.71 17.70
N LEU A 192 8.15 -8.94 17.27
CA LEU A 192 7.99 -10.08 18.20
C LEU A 192 9.31 -10.62 18.72
N ASP A 193 10.37 -10.48 17.95
CA ASP A 193 11.69 -11.09 18.20
C ASP A 193 12.49 -10.36 19.29
N TYR A 194 11.95 -9.29 19.86
CA TYR A 194 12.57 -8.53 20.95
C TYR A 194 12.21 -9.11 22.34
N ASN A 195 12.54 -10.37 22.56
CA ASN A 195 12.33 -11.04 23.85
C ASN A 195 13.57 -11.08 24.76
N ASP A 196 14.63 -10.41 24.41
CA ASP A 196 15.87 -10.53 25.18
C ASP A 196 15.99 -9.57 26.37
N GLY A 197 14.96 -8.81 26.71
CA GLY A 197 14.88 -8.02 27.93
C GLY A 197 15.92 -6.87 28.07
N THR A 198 16.82 -6.70 27.12
CA THR A 198 17.98 -5.80 27.23
C THR A 198 17.80 -4.47 26.50
N LEU A 199 16.83 -4.35 25.57
CA LEU A 199 16.52 -3.10 24.92
C LEU A 199 15.08 -2.65 25.23
N PRO A 200 14.86 -1.35 25.46
CA PRO A 200 13.51 -0.84 25.59
C PRO A 200 12.75 -1.20 24.32
N SER A 201 11.59 -1.83 24.48
CA SER A 201 10.72 -2.22 23.37
C SER A 201 10.44 -0.98 22.51
N ILE A 202 11.08 -0.90 21.35
CA ILE A 202 10.88 0.20 20.41
C ILE A 202 9.46 0.06 19.86
N LYS A 203 8.56 0.91 20.35
CA LYS A 203 7.22 1.05 19.83
C LYS A 203 7.24 2.07 18.70
N SER A 204 6.88 1.64 17.51
CA SER A 204 6.77 2.54 16.36
C SER A 204 5.33 3.00 16.19
N PRO A 205 5.05 4.31 16.32
CA PRO A 205 3.70 4.83 16.14
C PRO A 205 3.25 4.68 14.69
N VAL A 206 2.03 4.20 14.51
CA VAL A 206 1.36 4.17 13.21
C VAL A 206 0.85 5.58 12.90
N CYS A 207 1.38 6.20 11.86
CA CYS A 207 1.08 7.59 11.49
C CYS A 207 -0.12 7.72 10.55
N SER A 208 -0.26 6.77 9.62
CA SER A 208 -1.40 6.71 8.70
C SER A 208 -1.68 5.30 8.25
N VAL A 209 -2.89 5.06 7.81
CA VAL A 209 -3.31 3.81 7.17
C VAL A 209 -4.06 4.14 5.89
N THR A 210 -3.60 3.55 4.79
CA THR A 210 -4.15 3.72 3.45
C THR A 210 -4.94 2.47 3.05
N GLN A 211 -6.12 2.65 2.47
CA GLN A 211 -6.85 1.60 1.77
C GLN A 211 -6.82 1.88 0.28
N VAL A 212 -6.60 0.82 -0.52
CA VAL A 212 -6.72 0.86 -1.98
C VAL A 212 -7.88 -0.01 -2.41
N ASP A 213 -8.88 0.60 -3.02
CA ASP A 213 -10.10 -0.04 -3.50
C ASP A 213 -9.89 -0.51 -4.95
N LEU A 214 -10.35 -1.70 -5.28
CA LEU A 214 -10.29 -2.24 -6.64
C LEU A 214 -11.15 -1.44 -7.63
N ARG A 215 -12.15 -0.74 -7.14
CA ARG A 215 -13.12 0.05 -7.91
C ARG A 215 -13.72 -0.74 -9.07
N GLN A 216 -14.12 -1.96 -8.79
CA GLN A 216 -14.76 -2.81 -9.79
C GLN A 216 -16.07 -2.23 -10.31
N ASP A 217 -16.75 -1.40 -9.53
CA ASP A 217 -17.91 -0.61 -9.92
C ASP A 217 -17.63 0.25 -11.16
N ILE A 218 -16.52 0.95 -11.18
CA ILE A 218 -16.09 1.81 -12.29
C ILE A 218 -15.65 0.98 -13.47
N TRP A 219 -14.82 -0.05 -13.21
CA TRP A 219 -14.35 -0.95 -14.24
C TRP A 219 -15.50 -1.63 -14.99
N GLN A 220 -16.48 -2.16 -14.26
CA GLN A 220 -17.65 -2.81 -14.86
C GLN A 220 -18.52 -1.86 -15.69
N THR A 221 -18.59 -0.58 -15.26
CA THR A 221 -19.28 0.45 -16.06
C THR A 221 -18.54 0.73 -17.38
N ALA A 222 -17.21 0.80 -17.35
CA ALA A 222 -16.40 1.10 -18.54
C ALA A 222 -16.23 -0.12 -19.49
N PHE A 223 -16.28 -1.33 -18.94
CA PHE A 223 -16.08 -2.61 -19.64
C PHE A 223 -17.10 -3.65 -19.16
N PRO A 224 -18.38 -3.47 -19.49
CA PRO A 224 -19.47 -4.36 -19.03
C PRO A 224 -19.35 -5.79 -19.58
N GLU A 225 -18.61 -5.97 -20.68
CA GLU A 225 -18.39 -7.29 -21.31
C GLU A 225 -17.43 -8.19 -20.52
N ILE A 226 -16.70 -7.63 -19.54
CA ILE A 226 -15.75 -8.41 -18.74
C ILE A 226 -16.46 -9.03 -17.54
N ASP A 227 -16.75 -10.33 -17.65
CA ASP A 227 -17.32 -11.12 -16.55
C ASP A 227 -16.21 -11.59 -15.59
N THR A 228 -16.13 -10.94 -14.42
CA THR A 228 -15.18 -11.32 -13.38
C THR A 228 -15.77 -12.30 -12.35
N LYS A 229 -17.09 -12.54 -12.36
CA LYS A 229 -17.77 -13.39 -11.37
C LYS A 229 -17.33 -14.84 -11.41
N ASN A 230 -16.94 -15.33 -12.57
CA ASN A 230 -16.52 -16.73 -12.77
C ASN A 230 -15.05 -17.01 -12.41
N ARG A 231 -14.25 -16.02 -12.05
CA ARG A 231 -12.80 -16.20 -11.77
C ARG A 231 -12.42 -16.18 -10.29
N MET A 232 -13.29 -15.74 -9.40
CA MET A 232 -13.02 -15.75 -7.97
C MET A 232 -13.16 -17.13 -7.31
N ASN A 233 -13.60 -18.14 -8.04
CA ASN A 233 -13.82 -19.51 -7.58
C ASN A 233 -12.78 -20.52 -8.11
N LYS A 234 -11.62 -20.05 -8.60
CA LYS A 234 -10.52 -20.94 -9.01
C LYS A 234 -9.24 -20.66 -8.27
#